data_a781006d7b8f411ca7cad1d05971afac
#
_entry.id   a781006d7b8f411ca7cad1d05971afac
#
_cell.length_a   1.000
_cell.length_b   1.000
_cell.length_c   1.000
_cell.angle_alpha   90.00
_cell.angle_beta   90.00
_cell.angle_gamma   90.00
#
_symmetry.space_group_name_H-M   'P 1'
#
loop_
_entity.id
_entity.type
_entity.pdbx_description
1 polymer ?
#
loop_
_entity_poly.entity_id
_entity_poly.type
_entity_poly.pdbx_seq_one_letter_code
_entity_poly.pdbx_strand_id
1 'polypeptide(L)'
;METRVAEIADGVHQLTTYIADADFSFNQYLLAGEEPLLFHTGPRQLFPLVSDAVARVIPAEGLRWIGVGHVESDECGAMNQWLGVAPGSTVVQGMTGCLVSLTDLADRPPRPLADGEVVDIGGHRMRWIDTPHVPHAWEAGLFYDEDTRTLLCGDLFTRTGAYEPSSADDVVGPAVAAEDLFAASSLHPASGATVRRLAELDVGTLALMHGPAFTGDCRQALLDLADDYDRRIATAS
;
A
#
# COMPACT_ATOMS: atom_id res chain seq x y z
N MET A 1 -13.16 18.97 -0.57
CA MET A 1 -12.21 17.83 -0.64
C MET A 1 -12.97 16.68 -1.27
N GLU A 2 -12.39 15.99 -2.22
CA GLU A 2 -12.98 14.88 -2.98
C GLU A 2 -11.92 13.80 -3.17
N THR A 3 -12.33 12.53 -3.20
CA THR A 3 -11.46 11.41 -3.55
C THR A 3 -11.58 11.15 -5.05
N ARG A 4 -10.48 11.29 -5.79
CA ARG A 4 -10.37 10.94 -7.20
C ARG A 4 -10.29 9.43 -7.35
N VAL A 5 -10.91 8.89 -8.40
CA VAL A 5 -10.79 7.48 -8.79
C VAL A 5 -10.13 7.41 -10.17
N ALA A 6 -9.10 6.60 -10.30
CA ALA A 6 -8.44 6.35 -11.57
C ALA A 6 -8.05 4.86 -11.67
N GLU A 7 -8.35 4.23 -12.79
CA GLU A 7 -7.86 2.90 -13.09
C GLU A 7 -6.42 3.01 -13.58
N ILE A 8 -5.49 2.32 -12.92
CA ILE A 8 -4.03 2.37 -13.19
C ILE A 8 -3.51 1.10 -13.86
N ALA A 9 -4.25 0.01 -13.75
CA ALA A 9 -4.07 -1.25 -14.45
C ALA A 9 -5.44 -1.94 -14.54
N ASP A 10 -5.58 -2.99 -15.31
CA ASP A 10 -6.84 -3.71 -15.49
C ASP A 10 -7.44 -4.12 -14.15
N GLY A 11 -8.62 -3.59 -13.80
CA GLY A 11 -9.30 -3.82 -12.52
C GLY A 11 -8.63 -3.21 -11.28
N VAL A 12 -7.50 -2.51 -11.40
CA VAL A 12 -6.79 -1.86 -10.29
C VAL A 12 -7.10 -0.37 -10.25
N HIS A 13 -7.87 0.06 -9.25
CA HIS A 13 -8.31 1.44 -9.09
C HIS A 13 -7.58 2.14 -7.94
N GLN A 14 -6.93 3.24 -8.27
CA GLN A 14 -6.32 4.16 -7.29
C GLN A 14 -7.39 5.16 -6.82
N LEU A 15 -7.57 5.26 -5.50
CA LEU A 15 -8.48 6.19 -4.84
C LEU A 15 -7.64 7.24 -4.12
N THR A 16 -7.51 8.45 -4.68
CA THR A 16 -6.61 9.50 -4.17
C THR A 16 -7.38 10.61 -3.47
N THR A 17 -7.05 10.87 -2.21
CA THR A 17 -7.52 12.05 -1.47
C THR A 17 -6.34 12.98 -1.19
N TYR A 18 -6.34 14.18 -1.77
CA TYR A 18 -5.33 15.22 -1.49
C TYR A 18 -5.82 16.14 -0.38
N ILE A 19 -4.97 16.35 0.62
CA ILE A 19 -5.20 17.25 1.76
C ILE A 19 -4.30 18.48 1.59
N ALA A 20 -4.88 19.58 1.11
CA ALA A 20 -4.13 20.78 0.73
C ALA A 20 -3.39 21.42 1.92
N ASP A 21 -3.98 21.40 3.12
CA ASP A 21 -3.37 21.99 4.32
C ASP A 21 -2.11 21.23 4.78
N ALA A 22 -2.01 19.95 4.43
CA ALA A 22 -0.85 19.10 4.73
C ALA A 22 0.09 18.98 3.52
N ASP A 23 -0.32 19.46 2.35
CA ASP A 23 0.35 19.19 1.06
C ASP A 23 0.66 17.71 0.87
N PHE A 24 -0.32 16.85 1.18
CA PHE A 24 -0.12 15.40 1.20
C PHE A 24 -1.31 14.65 0.61
N SER A 25 -1.04 13.57 -0.10
CA SER A 25 -2.04 12.72 -0.72
C SER A 25 -2.04 11.34 -0.12
N PHE A 26 -3.23 10.76 0.03
CA PHE A 26 -3.45 9.38 0.51
C PHE A 26 -4.11 8.57 -0.59
N ASN A 27 -3.51 7.46 -0.96
CA ASN A 27 -4.08 6.50 -1.89
C ASN A 27 -4.54 5.24 -1.15
N GLN A 28 -5.71 4.78 -1.53
CA GLN A 28 -6.16 3.41 -1.30
C GLN A 28 -6.28 2.74 -2.68
N TYR A 29 -6.12 1.43 -2.71
CA TYR A 29 -6.23 0.66 -3.96
C TYR A 29 -7.36 -0.34 -3.86
N LEU A 30 -8.32 -0.22 -4.79
CA LEU A 30 -9.39 -1.18 -4.95
C LEU A 30 -9.10 -2.08 -6.13
N LEU A 31 -8.95 -3.36 -5.88
CA LEU A 31 -8.84 -4.38 -6.91
C LEU A 31 -10.22 -5.01 -7.11
N ALA A 32 -10.78 -4.81 -8.31
CA ALA A 32 -12.11 -5.27 -8.67
C ALA A 32 -12.03 -6.69 -9.22
N GLY A 33 -12.59 -7.64 -8.51
CA GLY A 33 -12.67 -9.05 -8.88
C GLY A 33 -13.97 -9.66 -8.39
N GLU A 34 -14.11 -10.98 -8.47
CA GLU A 34 -15.28 -11.69 -7.90
C GLU A 34 -15.35 -11.51 -6.38
N GLU A 35 -14.19 -11.45 -5.72
CA GLU A 35 -14.00 -11.18 -4.30
C GLU A 35 -13.14 -9.91 -4.11
N PRO A 36 -13.68 -8.67 -4.27
CA PRO A 36 -12.90 -7.45 -4.30
C PRO A 36 -12.05 -7.23 -3.06
N LEU A 37 -10.85 -6.66 -3.28
CA LEU A 37 -9.88 -6.31 -2.24
C LEU A 37 -9.67 -4.80 -2.19
N LEU A 38 -9.79 -4.21 -1.00
CA LEU A 38 -9.34 -2.85 -0.70
C LEU A 38 -8.00 -2.92 0.05
N PHE A 39 -6.93 -2.39 -0.53
CA PHE A 39 -5.64 -2.27 0.12
C PHE A 39 -5.46 -0.85 0.65
N HIS A 40 -5.26 -0.78 1.97
CA HIS A 40 -5.36 0.38 2.84
C HIS A 40 -6.79 0.92 2.96
N THR A 41 -7.14 1.34 4.15
CA THR A 41 -8.49 1.79 4.48
C THR A 41 -8.61 3.32 4.52
N GLY A 42 -7.48 4.00 4.60
CA GLY A 42 -7.39 5.42 4.87
C GLY A 42 -7.61 5.78 6.35
N PRO A 43 -7.27 7.02 6.72
CA PRO A 43 -7.61 7.55 8.04
C PRO A 43 -9.13 7.56 8.28
N ARG A 44 -9.56 7.36 9.51
CA ARG A 44 -10.99 7.33 9.88
C ARG A 44 -11.79 8.52 9.37
N GLN A 45 -11.18 9.71 9.33
CA GLN A 45 -11.83 10.94 8.88
C GLN A 45 -12.10 10.96 7.38
N LEU A 46 -11.31 10.20 6.61
CA LEU A 46 -11.47 10.11 5.15
C LEU A 46 -12.46 9.01 4.73
N PHE A 47 -12.92 8.16 5.67
CA PHE A 47 -13.83 7.06 5.35
C PHE A 47 -15.03 7.45 4.48
N PRO A 48 -15.79 8.52 4.76
CA PRO A 48 -16.93 8.88 3.92
C PRO A 48 -16.53 9.14 2.46
N LEU A 49 -15.42 9.85 2.25
CA LEU A 49 -14.94 10.19 0.91
C LEU A 49 -14.42 8.95 0.15
N VAL A 50 -13.68 8.08 0.87
CA VAL A 50 -13.14 6.84 0.27
C VAL A 50 -14.29 5.85 0.00
N SER A 51 -15.27 5.75 0.91
CA SER A 51 -16.44 4.90 0.71
C SER A 51 -17.28 5.34 -0.49
N ASP A 52 -17.50 6.66 -0.65
CA ASP A 52 -18.17 7.21 -1.83
C ASP A 52 -17.37 6.94 -3.12
N ALA A 53 -16.04 6.92 -3.04
CA ALA A 53 -15.17 6.59 -4.17
C ALA A 53 -15.26 5.10 -4.54
N VAL A 54 -15.20 4.20 -3.56
CA VAL A 54 -15.39 2.75 -3.77
C VAL A 54 -16.75 2.48 -4.39
N ALA A 55 -17.82 3.14 -3.92
CA ALA A 55 -19.18 2.96 -4.44
C ALA A 55 -19.36 3.36 -5.91
N ARG A 56 -18.40 4.13 -6.49
CA ARG A 56 -18.36 4.41 -7.94
C ARG A 56 -17.84 3.25 -8.78
N VAL A 57 -17.20 2.27 -8.15
CA VAL A 57 -16.58 1.12 -8.84
C VAL A 57 -17.34 -0.17 -8.52
N ILE A 58 -17.57 -0.44 -7.23
CA ILE A 58 -18.31 -1.62 -6.74
C ILE A 58 -19.28 -1.21 -5.63
N PRO A 59 -20.35 -1.97 -5.37
CA PRO A 59 -21.11 -1.83 -4.13
C PRO A 59 -20.21 -2.05 -2.92
N ALA A 60 -20.15 -1.10 -1.98
CA ALA A 60 -19.24 -1.17 -0.82
C ALA A 60 -19.46 -2.42 0.04
N GLU A 61 -20.71 -2.88 0.16
CA GLU A 61 -21.09 -4.11 0.85
C GLU A 61 -20.56 -5.40 0.18
N GLY A 62 -20.16 -5.29 -1.08
CA GLY A 62 -19.56 -6.39 -1.84
C GLY A 62 -18.07 -6.60 -1.57
N LEU A 63 -17.44 -5.69 -0.82
CA LEU A 63 -16.03 -5.82 -0.47
C LEU A 63 -15.79 -7.11 0.32
N ARG A 64 -14.79 -7.91 -0.10
CA ARG A 64 -14.51 -9.23 0.49
C ARG A 64 -13.20 -9.23 1.31
N TRP A 65 -12.18 -8.49 0.85
CA TRP A 65 -10.89 -8.46 1.50
C TRP A 65 -10.48 -7.01 1.84
N ILE A 66 -9.91 -6.82 3.01
CA ILE A 66 -9.32 -5.56 3.47
C ILE A 66 -7.87 -5.84 3.81
N GLY A 67 -6.95 -5.40 2.96
CA GLY A 67 -5.51 -5.54 3.17
C GLY A 67 -4.90 -4.30 3.79
N VAL A 68 -3.94 -4.48 4.68
CA VAL A 68 -3.12 -3.39 5.24
C VAL A 68 -1.66 -3.80 5.19
N GLY A 69 -0.77 -2.87 4.84
CA GLY A 69 0.66 -3.14 4.72
C GLY A 69 1.34 -3.18 6.10
N HIS A 70 1.05 -2.18 6.93
CA HIS A 70 1.45 -2.15 8.35
C HIS A 70 0.38 -1.46 9.20
N VAL A 71 0.56 -1.45 10.51
CA VAL A 71 -0.46 -0.92 11.43
C VAL A 71 -0.22 0.57 11.70
N GLU A 72 -0.70 1.40 10.81
CA GLU A 72 -0.70 2.85 10.94
C GLU A 72 -2.08 3.44 10.61
N SER A 73 -2.37 4.65 11.08
CA SER A 73 -3.72 5.22 11.02
C SER A 73 -4.22 5.48 9.58
N ASP A 74 -3.35 5.75 8.65
CA ASP A 74 -3.69 5.99 7.25
C ASP A 74 -3.80 4.69 6.44
N GLU A 75 -3.25 3.59 6.93
CA GLU A 75 -3.45 2.27 6.35
C GLU A 75 -4.66 1.53 6.95
N CYS A 76 -4.79 1.49 8.29
CA CYS A 76 -5.82 0.68 8.96
C CYS A 76 -6.87 1.50 9.73
N GLY A 77 -6.78 2.83 9.76
CA GLY A 77 -7.61 3.67 10.63
C GLY A 77 -9.11 3.54 10.42
N ALA A 78 -9.57 3.38 9.18
CA ALA A 78 -10.97 3.18 8.85
C ALA A 78 -11.39 1.69 8.78
N MET A 79 -10.52 0.77 9.16
CA MET A 79 -10.74 -0.69 9.05
C MET A 79 -12.11 -1.13 9.60
N ASN A 80 -12.47 -0.72 10.83
CA ASN A 80 -13.71 -1.13 11.45
C ASN A 80 -14.96 -0.48 10.83
N GLN A 81 -14.81 0.71 10.22
CA GLN A 81 -15.88 1.32 9.43
C GLN A 81 -16.15 0.49 8.16
N TRP A 82 -15.11 0.02 7.49
CA TRP A 82 -15.22 -0.92 6.37
C TRP A 82 -15.83 -2.25 6.79
N LEU A 83 -15.38 -2.82 7.90
CA LEU A 83 -16.00 -4.04 8.47
C LEU A 83 -17.49 -3.84 8.76
N GLY A 84 -17.90 -2.64 9.14
CA GLY A 84 -19.30 -2.29 9.39
C GLY A 84 -20.16 -2.25 8.12
N VAL A 85 -19.67 -1.66 7.03
CA VAL A 85 -20.43 -1.53 5.76
C VAL A 85 -20.33 -2.77 4.89
N ALA A 86 -19.29 -3.57 5.03
CA ALA A 86 -19.05 -4.81 4.30
C ALA A 86 -19.04 -6.02 5.26
N PRO A 87 -20.22 -6.53 5.69
CA PRO A 87 -20.28 -7.59 6.71
C PRO A 87 -19.65 -8.92 6.27
N GLY A 88 -19.49 -9.14 4.96
CA GLY A 88 -18.80 -10.30 4.38
C GLY A 88 -17.27 -10.15 4.32
N SER A 89 -16.71 -8.98 4.63
CA SER A 89 -15.29 -8.74 4.48
C SER A 89 -14.44 -9.31 5.62
N THR A 90 -13.17 -9.60 5.32
CA THR A 90 -12.16 -10.09 6.26
C THR A 90 -10.90 -9.25 6.11
N VAL A 91 -10.32 -8.81 7.23
CA VAL A 91 -9.01 -8.15 7.25
C VAL A 91 -7.92 -9.19 7.00
N VAL A 92 -6.94 -8.86 6.16
CA VAL A 92 -5.80 -9.71 5.85
C VAL A 92 -4.50 -8.94 5.99
N GLN A 93 -3.50 -9.57 6.60
CA GLN A 93 -2.13 -9.08 6.73
C GLN A 93 -1.20 -10.25 7.05
N GLY A 94 0.10 -10.02 7.05
CA GLY A 94 1.09 -10.99 7.50
C GLY A 94 0.83 -11.53 8.91
N MET A 95 1.38 -12.69 9.20
CA MET A 95 1.18 -13.41 10.49
C MET A 95 1.51 -12.51 11.68
N THR A 96 2.61 -11.77 11.63
CA THR A 96 3.06 -10.93 12.75
C THR A 96 2.05 -9.84 13.07
N GLY A 97 1.60 -9.06 12.08
CA GLY A 97 0.64 -7.96 12.31
C GLY A 97 -0.73 -8.46 12.79
N CYS A 98 -1.18 -9.61 12.27
CA CYS A 98 -2.41 -10.23 12.78
C CYS A 98 -2.28 -10.58 14.26
N LEU A 99 -1.16 -11.22 14.67
CA LEU A 99 -0.98 -11.68 16.06
C LEU A 99 -0.76 -10.52 17.06
N VAL A 100 0.02 -9.51 16.68
CA VAL A 100 0.45 -8.48 17.63
C VAL A 100 -0.47 -7.27 17.69
N SER A 101 -1.32 -7.07 16.66
CA SER A 101 -2.15 -5.87 16.56
C SER A 101 -3.57 -6.15 16.09
N LEU A 102 -3.77 -6.73 14.88
CA LEU A 102 -5.08 -6.74 14.24
C LEU A 102 -6.08 -7.65 14.94
N THR A 103 -5.64 -8.69 15.66
CA THR A 103 -6.54 -9.53 16.48
C THR A 103 -7.23 -8.75 17.59
N ASP A 104 -6.59 -7.69 18.11
CA ASP A 104 -7.16 -6.79 19.13
C ASP A 104 -7.90 -5.59 18.49
N LEU A 105 -7.37 -5.06 17.39
CA LEU A 105 -7.87 -3.82 16.79
C LEU A 105 -9.09 -4.01 15.89
N ALA A 106 -9.23 -5.17 15.22
CA ALA A 106 -10.31 -5.42 14.27
C ALA A 106 -11.55 -5.97 14.99
N ASP A 107 -12.74 -5.44 14.64
CA ASP A 107 -14.03 -5.88 15.19
C ASP A 107 -14.37 -7.36 14.82
N ARG A 108 -13.65 -7.96 13.88
CA ARG A 108 -13.72 -9.38 13.52
C ARG A 108 -12.31 -9.97 13.35
N PRO A 109 -12.13 -11.28 13.64
CA PRO A 109 -10.81 -11.91 13.54
C PRO A 109 -10.19 -11.71 12.14
N PRO A 110 -8.93 -11.23 12.05
CA PRO A 110 -8.22 -11.14 10.78
C PRO A 110 -7.78 -12.54 10.31
N ARG A 111 -7.52 -12.65 9.00
CA ARG A 111 -6.89 -13.82 8.38
C ARG A 111 -5.40 -13.55 8.21
N PRO A 112 -4.51 -14.26 8.92
CA PRO A 112 -3.08 -14.14 8.71
C PRO A 112 -2.66 -14.77 7.37
N LEU A 113 -1.68 -14.13 6.71
CA LEU A 113 -1.05 -14.61 5.49
C LEU A 113 0.40 -15.01 5.77
N ALA A 114 0.87 -16.06 5.10
CA ALA A 114 2.27 -16.42 5.08
C ALA A 114 3.03 -15.64 3.99
N ASP A 115 4.34 -15.43 4.18
CA ASP A 115 5.21 -14.87 3.11
C ASP A 115 5.10 -15.72 1.84
N GLY A 116 4.81 -15.08 0.72
CA GLY A 116 4.57 -15.72 -0.58
C GLY A 116 3.18 -16.33 -0.77
N GLU A 117 2.29 -16.28 0.21
CA GLU A 117 0.92 -16.78 0.05
C GLU A 117 0.15 -15.96 -0.98
N VAL A 118 -0.59 -16.65 -1.85
CA VAL A 118 -1.42 -16.03 -2.88
C VAL A 118 -2.88 -16.10 -2.49
N VAL A 119 -3.55 -14.96 -2.48
CA VAL A 119 -5.02 -14.84 -2.38
C VAL A 119 -5.55 -14.60 -3.78
N ASP A 120 -6.33 -15.54 -4.31
CA ASP A 120 -7.04 -15.38 -5.58
C ASP A 120 -8.38 -14.68 -5.29
N ILE A 121 -8.59 -13.53 -5.91
CA ILE A 121 -9.81 -12.73 -5.73
C ILE A 121 -10.74 -12.78 -6.96
N GLY A 122 -10.50 -13.75 -7.86
CA GLY A 122 -11.29 -13.92 -9.08
C GLY A 122 -11.02 -12.79 -10.09
N GLY A 123 -9.86 -12.84 -10.72
CA GLY A 123 -9.35 -11.83 -11.67
C GLY A 123 -7.96 -11.30 -11.31
N HIS A 124 -7.56 -11.41 -10.05
CA HIS A 124 -6.22 -11.01 -9.58
C HIS A 124 -5.68 -12.05 -8.61
N ARG A 125 -4.40 -12.39 -8.77
CA ARG A 125 -3.65 -13.29 -7.88
C ARG A 125 -2.73 -12.46 -7.00
N MET A 126 -3.21 -12.15 -5.80
CA MET A 126 -2.58 -11.25 -4.85
C MET A 126 -1.58 -11.98 -3.97
N ARG A 127 -0.28 -11.89 -4.30
CA ARG A 127 0.80 -12.47 -3.49
C ARG A 127 1.14 -11.54 -2.34
N TRP A 128 1.06 -12.03 -1.11
CA TRP A 128 1.58 -11.35 0.07
C TRP A 128 3.10 -11.48 0.17
N ILE A 129 3.80 -10.42 0.54
CA ILE A 129 5.25 -10.38 0.69
C ILE A 129 5.58 -9.69 2.02
N ASP A 130 6.18 -10.43 2.96
CA ASP A 130 6.65 -9.83 4.20
C ASP A 130 7.84 -8.91 3.92
N THR A 131 7.78 -7.67 4.40
CA THR A 131 8.85 -6.67 4.28
C THR A 131 9.19 -6.07 5.64
N PRO A 132 9.58 -6.90 6.65
CA PRO A 132 9.77 -6.43 8.01
C PRO A 132 10.73 -5.25 8.05
N HIS A 133 10.33 -4.17 8.76
CA HIS A 133 11.03 -2.90 8.88
C HIS A 133 11.16 -2.06 7.60
N VAL A 134 10.40 -2.35 6.55
CA VAL A 134 10.51 -1.64 5.26
C VAL A 134 9.16 -1.06 4.83
N PRO A 135 9.06 0.29 4.73
CA PRO A 135 10.07 1.29 5.13
C PRO A 135 10.22 1.40 6.63
N HIS A 136 9.19 1.08 7.41
CA HIS A 136 9.15 0.97 8.86
C HIS A 136 8.14 -0.10 9.30
N ALA A 137 7.91 -0.25 10.62
CA ALA A 137 7.11 -1.30 11.23
C ALA A 137 7.66 -2.73 11.01
N TRP A 138 7.83 -3.44 12.10
CA TRP A 138 8.43 -4.78 12.10
C TRP A 138 7.52 -5.86 11.49
N GLU A 139 6.23 -5.57 11.37
CA GLU A 139 5.20 -6.44 10.78
C GLU A 139 4.80 -6.03 9.35
N ALA A 140 5.54 -5.10 8.73
CA ALA A 140 5.21 -4.59 7.41
C ALA A 140 5.24 -5.67 6.33
N GLY A 141 4.37 -5.50 5.34
CA GLY A 141 4.30 -6.32 4.14
C GLY A 141 3.55 -5.63 3.01
N LEU A 142 3.61 -6.21 1.84
CA LEU A 142 3.07 -5.65 0.60
C LEU A 142 2.29 -6.71 -0.16
N PHE A 143 1.37 -6.28 -1.02
CA PHE A 143 0.78 -7.14 -2.03
C PHE A 143 1.40 -6.91 -3.40
N TYR A 144 1.61 -8.00 -4.11
CA TYR A 144 1.97 -8.02 -5.53
C TYR A 144 0.86 -8.73 -6.32
N ASP A 145 0.23 -8.00 -7.23
CA ASP A 145 -0.71 -8.57 -8.19
C ASP A 145 0.07 -9.21 -9.34
N GLU A 146 0.03 -10.54 -9.42
CA GLU A 146 0.78 -11.31 -10.42
C GLU A 146 0.20 -11.14 -11.82
N ASP A 147 -1.10 -10.84 -11.97
CA ASP A 147 -1.79 -10.76 -13.25
C ASP A 147 -1.53 -9.41 -13.93
N THR A 148 -1.60 -8.30 -13.20
CA THR A 148 -1.30 -6.96 -13.74
C THR A 148 0.14 -6.54 -13.53
N ARG A 149 0.95 -7.32 -12.79
CA ARG A 149 2.34 -7.00 -12.44
C ARG A 149 2.45 -5.70 -11.63
N THR A 150 1.47 -5.45 -10.76
CA THR A 150 1.37 -4.26 -9.93
C THR A 150 1.83 -4.57 -8.50
N LEU A 151 2.85 -3.86 -8.02
CA LEU A 151 3.27 -3.89 -6.62
C LEU A 151 2.55 -2.78 -5.85
N LEU A 152 1.73 -3.14 -4.85
CA LEU A 152 1.10 -2.19 -3.93
C LEU A 152 2.12 -1.84 -2.84
N CYS A 153 2.77 -0.67 -2.99
CA CYS A 153 4.04 -0.36 -2.35
C CYS A 153 3.95 0.12 -0.89
N GLY A 154 2.72 0.32 -0.34
CA GLY A 154 2.60 1.01 0.94
C GLY A 154 3.35 2.34 0.90
N ASP A 155 4.09 2.64 1.93
CA ASP A 155 4.84 3.89 2.08
C ASP A 155 6.16 3.96 1.30
N LEU A 156 6.56 2.88 0.60
CA LEU A 156 7.72 2.98 -0.28
C LEU A 156 7.51 4.06 -1.33
N PHE A 157 8.56 4.85 -1.60
CA PHE A 157 8.54 5.98 -2.52
C PHE A 157 7.58 7.11 -2.12
N THR A 158 7.32 7.31 -0.84
CA THR A 158 6.53 8.43 -0.33
C THR A 158 7.03 9.76 -0.89
N ARG A 159 6.08 10.61 -1.33
CA ARG A 159 6.35 11.99 -1.74
C ARG A 159 5.22 12.92 -1.27
N THR A 160 5.52 14.19 -1.13
CA THR A 160 4.53 15.25 -0.84
C THR A 160 3.86 15.76 -2.12
N GLY A 161 2.77 16.52 -1.97
CA GLY A 161 2.10 17.23 -3.03
C GLY A 161 0.93 16.51 -3.67
N ALA A 162 0.33 17.21 -4.62
CA ALA A 162 -0.68 16.65 -5.53
C ALA A 162 -0.02 16.13 -6.81
N TYR A 163 -0.64 15.13 -7.44
CA TYR A 163 -0.09 14.51 -8.65
C TYR A 163 -1.18 13.93 -9.56
N GLU A 164 -0.81 13.64 -10.79
CA GLU A 164 -1.64 12.85 -11.71
C GLU A 164 -1.68 11.38 -11.28
N PRO A 165 -2.67 10.59 -11.71
CA PRO A 165 -2.83 9.20 -11.28
C PRO A 165 -1.60 8.32 -11.52
N SER A 166 -0.89 8.54 -12.63
CA SER A 166 0.32 7.80 -13.00
C SER A 166 1.39 8.71 -13.56
N SER A 167 2.65 8.30 -13.44
CA SER A 167 3.81 8.98 -14.01
C SER A 167 4.91 7.98 -14.33
N ALA A 168 5.75 8.31 -15.31
CA ALA A 168 7.02 7.64 -15.58
C ALA A 168 8.23 8.54 -15.24
N ASP A 169 7.99 9.70 -14.62
CA ASP A 169 9.04 10.62 -14.19
C ASP A 169 9.80 10.04 -12.99
N ASP A 170 10.90 10.71 -12.58
CA ASP A 170 11.70 10.29 -11.42
C ASP A 170 10.82 10.07 -10.16
N VAL A 171 10.86 8.86 -9.62
CA VAL A 171 10.15 8.47 -8.39
C VAL A 171 11.09 8.43 -7.19
N VAL A 172 12.39 8.27 -7.42
CA VAL A 172 13.41 8.10 -6.36
C VAL A 172 13.79 9.43 -5.74
N GLY A 173 14.07 10.45 -6.54
CA GLY A 173 14.45 11.78 -6.05
C GLY A 173 13.42 12.38 -5.09
N PRO A 174 12.12 12.42 -5.43
CA PRO A 174 11.07 12.84 -4.49
C PRO A 174 10.99 11.99 -3.22
N ALA A 175 11.20 10.66 -3.30
CA ALA A 175 11.20 9.79 -2.13
C ALA A 175 12.38 10.07 -1.19
N VAL A 176 13.57 10.29 -1.75
CA VAL A 176 14.77 10.70 -0.98
C VAL A 176 14.53 12.03 -0.28
N ALA A 177 13.91 13.01 -0.97
CA ALA A 177 13.59 14.30 -0.39
C ALA A 177 12.54 14.19 0.73
N ALA A 178 11.54 13.32 0.60
CA ALA A 178 10.55 13.05 1.64
C ALA A 178 11.19 12.36 2.85
N GLU A 179 12.09 11.41 2.64
CA GLU A 179 12.83 10.76 3.74
C GLU A 179 13.77 11.76 4.46
N ASP A 180 14.39 12.70 3.75
CA ASP A 180 15.17 13.78 4.36
C ASP A 180 14.31 14.71 5.24
N LEU A 181 13.02 14.85 4.89
CA LEU A 181 12.07 15.68 5.64
C LEU A 181 11.48 14.96 6.85
N PHE A 182 11.05 13.71 6.67
CA PHE A 182 10.25 12.99 7.66
C PHE A 182 11.10 12.07 8.55
N ALA A 183 12.22 11.56 8.05
CA ALA A 183 13.04 10.55 8.71
C ALA A 183 12.17 9.36 9.19
N ALA A 184 11.28 8.89 8.32
CA ALA A 184 10.25 7.92 8.65
C ALA A 184 10.75 6.47 8.60
N SER A 185 11.79 6.20 7.80
CA SER A 185 12.30 4.84 7.63
C SER A 185 13.00 4.32 8.87
N SER A 186 12.78 3.06 9.22
CA SER A 186 13.41 2.43 10.37
C SER A 186 14.93 2.22 10.20
N LEU A 187 15.44 2.31 8.96
CA LEU A 187 16.85 2.12 8.60
C LEU A 187 17.44 0.84 9.22
N HIS A 188 16.66 -0.24 9.21
CA HIS A 188 17.12 -1.53 9.68
C HIS A 188 18.23 -2.08 8.75
N PRO A 189 19.26 -2.77 9.27
CA PRO A 189 20.35 -3.29 8.43
C PRO A 189 19.95 -4.18 7.26
N ALA A 190 18.76 -4.78 7.29
CA ALA A 190 18.23 -5.59 6.21
C ALA A 190 17.39 -4.79 5.18
N SER A 191 17.12 -3.49 5.39
CA SER A 191 16.18 -2.72 4.57
C SER A 191 16.57 -2.72 3.09
N GLY A 192 17.81 -2.41 2.75
CA GLY A 192 18.27 -2.44 1.36
C GLY A 192 18.13 -3.83 0.72
N ALA A 193 18.47 -4.90 1.44
CA ALA A 193 18.30 -6.28 0.94
C ALA A 193 16.82 -6.64 0.72
N THR A 194 15.91 -6.19 1.59
CA THR A 194 14.48 -6.41 1.45
C THR A 194 13.93 -5.72 0.19
N VAL A 195 14.32 -4.46 -0.07
CA VAL A 195 13.88 -3.75 -1.28
C VAL A 195 14.47 -4.39 -2.55
N ARG A 196 15.74 -4.86 -2.52
CA ARG A 196 16.32 -5.60 -3.66
C ARG A 196 15.57 -6.88 -3.98
N ARG A 197 15.04 -7.60 -2.97
CA ARG A 197 14.17 -8.76 -3.19
C ARG A 197 12.92 -8.39 -3.97
N LEU A 198 12.34 -7.22 -3.74
CA LEU A 198 11.20 -6.72 -4.53
C LEU A 198 11.59 -6.44 -5.99
N ALA A 199 12.82 -6.01 -6.25
CA ALA A 199 13.33 -5.79 -7.60
C ALA A 199 13.56 -7.09 -8.40
N GLU A 200 13.47 -8.27 -7.76
CA GLU A 200 13.51 -9.57 -8.43
C GLU A 200 12.16 -9.97 -9.03
N LEU A 201 11.08 -9.31 -8.63
CA LEU A 201 9.74 -9.50 -9.20
C LEU A 201 9.65 -8.84 -10.57
N ASP A 202 8.77 -9.36 -11.42
CA ASP A 202 8.46 -8.77 -12.73
C ASP A 202 7.43 -7.63 -12.57
N VAL A 203 7.86 -6.52 -11.95
CA VAL A 203 6.98 -5.37 -11.65
C VAL A 203 6.87 -4.45 -12.86
N GLY A 204 5.64 -4.21 -13.30
CA GLY A 204 5.30 -3.24 -14.36
C GLY A 204 4.79 -1.90 -13.82
N THR A 205 4.22 -1.91 -12.61
CA THR A 205 3.67 -0.71 -11.96
C THR A 205 3.99 -0.74 -10.46
N LEU A 206 4.52 0.37 -9.93
CA LEU A 206 4.61 0.62 -8.50
C LEU A 206 3.41 1.48 -8.07
N ALA A 207 2.51 0.94 -7.28
CA ALA A 207 1.30 1.61 -6.80
C ALA A 207 1.58 2.18 -5.40
N LEU A 208 1.93 3.47 -5.35
CA LEU A 208 2.39 4.16 -4.16
C LEU A 208 1.23 4.64 -3.27
N MET A 209 1.37 4.52 -1.96
CA MET A 209 0.38 5.10 -1.04
C MET A 209 0.42 6.64 -1.05
N HIS A 210 1.60 7.23 -1.15
CA HIS A 210 1.81 8.68 -1.17
C HIS A 210 2.55 9.10 -2.44
N GLY A 211 1.92 8.91 -3.61
CA GLY A 211 2.52 9.23 -4.90
C GLY A 211 1.67 8.75 -6.08
N PRO A 212 2.02 9.13 -7.30
CA PRO A 212 1.41 8.58 -8.50
C PRO A 212 1.77 7.10 -8.64
N ALA A 213 0.95 6.31 -9.33
CA ALA A 213 1.38 5.01 -9.81
C ALA A 213 2.57 5.21 -10.78
N PHE A 214 3.69 4.58 -10.50
CA PHE A 214 4.90 4.72 -11.32
C PHE A 214 4.97 3.59 -12.35
N THR A 215 5.16 3.97 -13.63
CA THR A 215 5.15 3.06 -14.78
C THR A 215 6.46 3.12 -15.58
N GLY A 216 7.53 3.68 -15.01
CA GLY A 216 8.86 3.71 -15.61
C GLY A 216 9.62 2.39 -15.36
N ASP A 217 10.94 2.47 -15.24
CA ASP A 217 11.77 1.31 -14.88
C ASP A 217 11.63 0.98 -13.39
N CYS A 218 10.58 0.22 -13.06
CA CYS A 218 10.26 -0.17 -11.68
C CYS A 218 11.40 -0.93 -11.01
N ARG A 219 12.09 -1.79 -11.76
CA ARG A 219 13.22 -2.56 -11.25
C ARG A 219 14.37 -1.64 -10.85
N GLN A 220 14.74 -0.71 -11.73
CA GLN A 220 15.83 0.23 -11.44
C GLN A 220 15.46 1.15 -10.28
N ALA A 221 14.22 1.65 -10.23
CA ALA A 221 13.75 2.49 -9.13
C ALA A 221 13.86 1.79 -7.77
N LEU A 222 13.49 0.50 -7.69
CA LEU A 222 13.66 -0.31 -6.47
C LEU A 222 15.13 -0.49 -6.09
N LEU A 223 16.02 -0.70 -7.06
CA LEU A 223 17.45 -0.82 -6.79
C LEU A 223 18.04 0.51 -6.28
N ASP A 224 17.68 1.63 -6.89
CA ASP A 224 18.15 2.96 -6.49
C ASP A 224 17.66 3.34 -5.08
N LEU A 225 16.42 2.98 -4.73
CA LEU A 225 15.89 3.15 -3.38
C LEU A 225 16.63 2.27 -2.36
N ALA A 226 16.93 1.02 -2.72
CA ALA A 226 17.72 0.14 -1.88
C ALA A 226 19.13 0.69 -1.60
N ASP A 227 19.75 1.28 -2.62
CA ASP A 227 21.07 1.92 -2.49
C ASP A 227 21.01 3.18 -1.60
N ASP A 228 19.91 3.93 -1.63
CA ASP A 228 19.69 5.04 -0.69
C ASP A 228 19.60 4.55 0.76
N TYR A 229 18.84 3.50 1.02
CA TYR A 229 18.75 2.91 2.37
C TYR A 229 20.11 2.43 2.87
N ASP A 230 20.88 1.69 2.06
CA ASP A 230 22.20 1.23 2.46
C ASP A 230 23.15 2.40 2.77
N ARG A 231 23.10 3.48 1.98
CA ARG A 231 23.89 4.69 2.21
C ARG A 231 23.50 5.37 3.52
N ARG A 232 22.21 5.51 3.83
CA ARG A 232 21.72 6.09 5.09
C ARG A 232 22.13 5.25 6.30
N ILE A 233 21.98 3.93 6.22
CA ILE A 233 22.41 3.00 7.27
C ILE A 233 23.92 3.13 7.55
N ALA A 234 24.72 3.18 6.49
CA ALA A 234 26.16 3.32 6.62
C ALA A 234 26.59 4.67 7.26
N THR A 235 25.79 5.72 7.07
CA THR A 235 26.09 7.05 7.68
C THR A 235 25.54 7.20 9.08
N ALA A 236 24.55 6.41 9.48
CA ALA A 236 23.97 6.42 10.83
C ALA A 236 24.75 5.54 11.82
N SER A 237 25.66 4.66 11.33
CA SER A 237 26.49 3.75 12.12
C SER A 237 27.80 4.38 12.52
#